data_3f79924bf9446f716ec7c1f77db70219
#
_entry.id   3f79924bf9446f716ec7c1f77db70219
#
_cell.length_a   1.000
_cell.length_b   1.000
_cell.length_c   1.000
_cell.angle_alpha   90.00
_cell.angle_beta   90.00
_cell.angle_gamma   90.00
#
_symmetry.space_group_name_H-M   'P 1'
#
loop_
_entity.id
_entity.type
_entity.pdbx_description
1 polymer ?
#
loop_
_entity_poly.entity_id
_entity_poly.type
_entity_poly.pdbx_seq_one_letter_code
_entity_poly.pdbx_strand_id
1 'polypeptide(L)'
;MKRDNVPDGDAKPAAGTGDMPADEFRRYGHILVERIARYLEEVERSPVLSRVQPGDVRASLPSAAPADGEDMETILADFDEKILPGITHWNHPGFMAYFAITGSGPGILGELLTAGLNANGMLWRSSPAVTELEEVTLDWLRQLLGLPDPLFGEITDTASSSTLYALAAAREFAGMDIHRRGIAGRLRVYCSAEAHSSVDKAVITLGLGSDGLRHIPVDERFRMRTDLLERAIAEDKAAGIRPLAVVATVGTTGTTSIDPVPDIAAICEREAIWLHVDGSYAGVAAIVPEKRYVLAGVERAHSLVVNPHKWLFVPIDCSVLYTREPAALKAAFALPLEILYTPEPGVTNLMDYGMSLDRRFRSLKLWFVLR
;
A
#
# COMPACT_ATOMS: atom_id res chain seq x y z
N MET A 1 38.47 -15.25 -12.03
CA MET A 1 38.40 -13.95 -11.35
C MET A 1 38.86 -14.15 -9.92
N LYS A 2 39.96 -13.50 -9.53
CA LYS A 2 40.64 -13.67 -8.24
C LYS A 2 39.74 -13.02 -7.15
N ARG A 3 39.51 -13.78 -6.07
CA ARG A 3 38.93 -13.23 -4.83
C ARG A 3 40.05 -12.43 -4.17
N ASP A 4 39.89 -11.10 -4.11
CA ASP A 4 40.78 -10.25 -3.33
C ASP A 4 40.51 -10.50 -1.85
N ASN A 5 41.59 -10.86 -1.15
CA ASN A 5 41.64 -10.99 0.29
C ASN A 5 41.31 -9.64 0.94
N VAL A 6 40.20 -9.57 1.64
CA VAL A 6 39.96 -8.52 2.64
C VAL A 6 40.80 -8.83 3.84
N PRO A 7 41.70 -7.97 4.33
CA PRO A 7 42.48 -8.22 5.51
C PRO A 7 41.57 -8.31 6.73
N ASP A 8 41.72 -9.40 7.48
CA ASP A 8 41.24 -9.54 8.86
C ASP A 8 41.99 -8.50 9.73
N GLY A 9 41.38 -7.36 9.84
CA GLY A 9 41.83 -6.31 10.74
C GLY A 9 41.00 -6.33 12.01
N ASP A 10 41.61 -6.71 13.14
CA ASP A 10 41.12 -6.47 14.50
C ASP A 10 40.85 -4.95 14.70
N ALA A 11 39.80 -4.43 14.10
CA ALA A 11 39.31 -3.10 14.42
C ALA A 11 38.60 -3.18 15.77
N LYS A 12 39.27 -2.74 16.84
CA LYS A 12 38.60 -2.44 18.11
C LYS A 12 37.35 -1.61 17.80
N PRO A 13 36.16 -1.96 18.37
CA PRO A 13 34.99 -1.15 18.20
C PRO A 13 35.32 0.27 18.63
N ALA A 14 35.03 1.24 17.78
CA ALA A 14 35.17 2.66 18.10
C ALA A 14 34.35 2.92 19.36
N ALA A 15 35.02 3.42 20.41
CA ALA A 15 34.36 3.82 21.65
C ALA A 15 33.33 4.89 21.32
N GLY A 16 32.04 4.66 21.63
CA GLY A 16 31.04 5.70 21.79
C GLY A 16 30.32 6.17 20.55
N THR A 17 29.70 5.26 19.77
CA THR A 17 28.69 5.69 18.77
C THR A 17 27.31 5.97 19.39
N GLY A 18 27.11 5.67 20.69
CA GLY A 18 25.80 5.78 21.34
C GLY A 18 24.81 4.67 20.94
N ASP A 19 25.25 3.67 20.17
CA ASP A 19 24.44 2.56 19.71
C ASP A 19 24.76 1.27 20.50
N MET A 20 23.84 0.32 20.47
CA MET A 20 23.96 -1.00 21.11
C MET A 20 25.15 -1.79 20.53
N PRO A 21 26.01 -2.41 21.38
CA PRO A 21 27.06 -3.30 20.91
C PRO A 21 26.52 -4.48 20.10
N ALA A 22 27.30 -4.95 19.10
CA ALA A 22 26.86 -5.99 18.16
C ALA A 22 26.55 -7.36 18.83
N ASP A 23 27.20 -7.68 19.93
CA ASP A 23 26.94 -8.90 20.72
C ASP A 23 25.62 -8.78 21.50
N GLU A 24 25.33 -7.63 22.07
CA GLU A 24 24.02 -7.34 22.67
C GLU A 24 22.92 -7.34 21.63
N PHE A 25 23.12 -6.73 20.47
CA PHE A 25 22.17 -6.76 19.37
C PHE A 25 21.84 -8.21 18.97
N ARG A 26 22.84 -9.09 18.85
CA ARG A 26 22.60 -10.52 18.57
C ARG A 26 21.79 -11.18 19.67
N ARG A 27 22.15 -10.93 20.94
CA ARG A 27 21.45 -11.52 22.10
C ARG A 27 19.97 -11.15 22.10
N TYR A 28 19.67 -9.87 22.00
CA TYR A 28 18.28 -9.39 21.98
C TYR A 28 17.55 -9.74 20.69
N GLY A 29 18.23 -9.78 19.55
CA GLY A 29 17.68 -10.25 18.31
C GLY A 29 17.17 -11.68 18.41
N HIS A 30 17.95 -12.60 19.01
CA HIS A 30 17.51 -13.98 19.26
C HIS A 30 16.32 -14.02 20.22
N ILE A 31 16.33 -13.23 21.29
CA ILE A 31 15.20 -13.16 22.25
C ILE A 31 13.92 -12.67 21.52
N LEU A 32 14.01 -11.66 20.67
CA LEU A 32 12.87 -11.13 19.93
C LEU A 32 12.34 -12.12 18.88
N VAL A 33 13.23 -12.82 18.17
CA VAL A 33 12.80 -13.85 17.21
C VAL A 33 12.05 -14.97 17.93
N GLU A 34 12.58 -15.47 19.05
CA GLU A 34 11.93 -16.50 19.86
C GLU A 34 10.59 -16.03 20.44
N ARG A 35 10.51 -14.76 20.87
CA ARG A 35 9.28 -14.15 21.36
C ARG A 35 8.21 -14.05 20.27
N ILE A 36 8.59 -13.63 19.07
CA ILE A 36 7.67 -13.55 17.92
C ILE A 36 7.20 -14.95 17.53
N ALA A 37 8.09 -15.94 17.47
CA ALA A 37 7.73 -17.33 17.17
C ALA A 37 6.69 -17.86 18.17
N ARG A 38 6.95 -17.68 19.47
CA ARG A 38 6.02 -18.09 20.53
C ARG A 38 4.68 -17.34 20.44
N TYR A 39 4.70 -16.05 20.19
CA TYR A 39 3.48 -15.27 19.99
C TYR A 39 2.63 -15.83 18.83
N LEU A 40 3.25 -16.18 17.70
CA LEU A 40 2.55 -16.75 16.55
C LEU A 40 1.97 -18.15 16.86
N GLU A 41 2.70 -18.96 17.63
CA GLU A 41 2.23 -20.29 18.06
C GLU A 41 1.09 -20.23 19.08
N GLU A 42 1.08 -19.21 19.93
CA GLU A 42 0.18 -19.12 21.09
C GLU A 42 -0.90 -18.04 20.96
N VAL A 43 -0.97 -17.33 19.82
CA VAL A 43 -1.91 -16.20 19.64
C VAL A 43 -3.37 -16.60 19.92
N GLU A 44 -3.74 -17.86 19.66
CA GLU A 44 -5.08 -18.40 19.97
C GLU A 44 -5.44 -18.38 21.47
N ARG A 45 -4.44 -18.32 22.35
CA ARG A 45 -4.65 -18.25 23.80
C ARG A 45 -4.89 -16.82 24.28
N SER A 46 -4.59 -15.84 23.42
CA SER A 46 -4.83 -14.43 23.72
C SER A 46 -6.27 -14.03 23.45
N PRO A 47 -6.81 -13.00 24.13
CA PRO A 47 -8.12 -12.48 23.79
C PRO A 47 -8.05 -11.80 22.41
N VAL A 48 -9.03 -12.02 21.54
CA VAL A 48 -9.09 -11.38 20.21
C VAL A 48 -9.02 -9.86 20.34
N LEU A 49 -9.88 -9.29 21.18
CA LEU A 49 -9.91 -7.86 21.48
C LEU A 49 -9.19 -7.55 22.77
N SER A 50 -8.44 -6.46 22.79
CA SER A 50 -7.91 -5.91 24.03
C SER A 50 -9.04 -5.62 25.04
N ARG A 51 -8.74 -5.81 26.33
CA ARG A 51 -9.68 -5.58 27.43
C ARG A 51 -9.44 -4.27 28.18
N VAL A 52 -8.44 -3.49 27.77
CA VAL A 52 -8.13 -2.20 28.39
C VAL A 52 -9.22 -1.17 28.13
N GLN A 53 -9.37 -0.24 29.07
CA GLN A 53 -10.25 0.91 28.90
C GLN A 53 -9.48 2.09 28.29
N PRO A 54 -10.17 3.06 27.66
CA PRO A 54 -9.52 4.26 27.16
C PRO A 54 -8.71 4.97 28.26
N GLY A 55 -7.40 5.09 28.04
CA GLY A 55 -6.48 5.73 28.96
C GLY A 55 -5.62 4.77 29.79
N ASP A 56 -5.99 3.50 29.93
CA ASP A 56 -5.25 2.53 30.76
C ASP A 56 -3.78 2.39 30.31
N VAL A 57 -3.53 2.18 29.02
CA VAL A 57 -2.16 2.06 28.49
C VAL A 57 -1.37 3.35 28.71
N ARG A 58 -2.00 4.51 28.49
CA ARG A 58 -1.35 5.80 28.74
C ARG A 58 -0.98 5.97 30.21
N ALA A 59 -1.88 5.58 31.12
CA ALA A 59 -1.66 5.73 32.57
C ALA A 59 -0.60 4.74 33.10
N SER A 60 -0.34 3.63 32.39
CA SER A 60 0.71 2.67 32.76
C SER A 60 2.11 3.09 32.32
N LEU A 61 2.23 4.09 31.43
CA LEU A 61 3.49 4.59 30.91
C LEU A 61 3.96 5.84 31.68
N PRO A 62 5.27 6.09 31.77
CA PRO A 62 5.81 7.33 32.35
C PRO A 62 5.24 8.57 31.66
N SER A 63 4.98 9.63 32.42
CA SER A 63 4.47 10.91 31.88
C SER A 63 5.52 11.71 31.09
N ALA A 64 6.81 11.36 31.23
CA ALA A 64 7.93 11.98 30.52
C ALA A 64 8.89 10.89 30.00
N ALA A 65 9.64 11.22 28.98
CA ALA A 65 10.72 10.35 28.52
C ALA A 65 11.77 10.16 29.64
N PRO A 66 12.38 8.96 29.75
CA PRO A 66 13.46 8.73 30.72
C PRO A 66 14.64 9.70 30.44
N ALA A 67 15.26 10.22 31.51
CA ALA A 67 16.40 11.12 31.39
C ALA A 67 17.67 10.38 30.91
N ASP A 68 17.80 9.13 31.32
CA ASP A 68 18.89 8.23 30.92
C ASP A 68 18.33 7.03 30.16
N GLY A 69 19.16 6.35 29.37
CA GLY A 69 18.78 5.12 28.66
C GLY A 69 18.46 3.99 29.65
N GLU A 70 17.47 3.20 29.28
CA GLU A 70 17.06 2.00 30.04
C GLU A 70 17.63 0.73 29.40
N ASP A 71 17.83 -0.31 30.21
CA ASP A 71 18.25 -1.61 29.66
C ASP A 71 17.12 -2.30 28.89
N MET A 72 17.51 -3.14 27.93
CA MET A 72 16.56 -3.84 27.06
C MET A 72 15.67 -4.82 27.82
N GLU A 73 16.11 -5.39 28.92
CA GLU A 73 15.32 -6.26 29.77
C GLU A 73 14.12 -5.50 30.38
N THR A 74 14.36 -4.30 30.88
CA THR A 74 13.31 -3.41 31.40
C THR A 74 12.33 -3.01 30.30
N ILE A 75 12.83 -2.60 29.12
CA ILE A 75 11.98 -2.22 27.96
C ILE A 75 11.12 -3.40 27.52
N LEU A 76 11.68 -4.61 27.47
CA LEU A 76 10.93 -5.80 27.05
C LEU A 76 9.91 -6.25 28.10
N ALA A 77 10.22 -6.08 29.39
CA ALA A 77 9.24 -6.33 30.47
C ALA A 77 8.08 -5.33 30.39
N ASP A 78 8.36 -4.07 30.20
CA ASP A 78 7.34 -3.02 30.00
C ASP A 78 6.47 -3.30 28.78
N PHE A 79 7.07 -3.78 27.70
CA PHE A 79 6.29 -4.20 26.52
C PHE A 79 5.28 -5.30 26.88
N ASP A 80 5.72 -6.34 27.60
CA ASP A 80 4.85 -7.46 27.98
C ASP A 80 3.74 -7.05 28.95
N GLU A 81 4.08 -6.22 29.93
CA GLU A 81 3.18 -5.87 31.02
C GLU A 81 2.24 -4.70 30.67
N LYS A 82 2.72 -3.74 29.88
CA LYS A 82 2.00 -2.47 29.64
C LYS A 82 1.47 -2.33 28.21
N ILE A 83 2.18 -2.83 27.20
CA ILE A 83 1.81 -2.63 25.79
C ILE A 83 1.03 -3.82 25.24
N LEU A 84 1.56 -5.03 25.37
CA LEU A 84 0.96 -6.25 24.81
C LEU A 84 -0.50 -6.47 25.23
N PRO A 85 -0.91 -6.23 26.49
CA PRO A 85 -2.32 -6.36 26.91
C PRO A 85 -3.27 -5.37 26.21
N GLY A 86 -2.72 -4.24 25.72
CA GLY A 86 -3.46 -3.23 24.95
C GLY A 86 -3.62 -3.53 23.48
N ILE A 87 -3.02 -4.61 22.97
CA ILE A 87 -3.06 -4.96 21.54
C ILE A 87 -4.29 -5.81 21.25
N THR A 88 -5.03 -5.44 20.18
CA THR A 88 -6.00 -6.33 19.53
C THR A 88 -5.24 -7.24 18.57
N HIS A 89 -5.40 -8.56 18.73
CA HIS A 89 -4.61 -9.56 18.03
C HIS A 89 -5.17 -9.86 16.63
N TRP A 90 -4.77 -9.09 15.64
CA TRP A 90 -5.21 -9.26 14.24
C TRP A 90 -4.81 -10.60 13.62
N ASN A 91 -3.73 -11.22 14.13
CA ASN A 91 -3.30 -12.57 13.71
C ASN A 91 -4.10 -13.69 14.38
N HIS A 92 -5.02 -13.38 15.32
CA HIS A 92 -5.81 -14.39 16.01
C HIS A 92 -6.82 -15.02 15.02
N PRO A 93 -6.94 -16.35 14.94
CA PRO A 93 -7.87 -17.02 14.01
C PRO A 93 -9.35 -16.68 14.26
N GLY A 94 -9.71 -16.25 15.46
CA GLY A 94 -11.03 -15.73 15.79
C GLY A 94 -11.25 -14.24 15.50
N PHE A 95 -10.28 -13.53 14.89
CA PHE A 95 -10.45 -12.15 14.49
C PHE A 95 -11.29 -12.08 13.20
N MET A 96 -12.53 -11.66 13.33
CA MET A 96 -13.52 -11.64 12.23
C MET A 96 -14.08 -10.24 11.95
N ALA A 97 -13.37 -9.18 12.39
CA ALA A 97 -13.73 -7.80 12.10
C ALA A 97 -12.89 -7.24 10.95
N TYR A 98 -13.44 -6.29 10.22
CA TYR A 98 -12.78 -5.62 9.10
C TYR A 98 -12.28 -6.62 8.04
N PHE A 99 -11.10 -6.38 7.46
CA PHE A 99 -10.34 -7.39 6.72
C PHE A 99 -9.12 -7.80 7.52
N ALA A 100 -8.90 -9.10 7.66
CA ALA A 100 -7.71 -9.61 8.32
C ALA A 100 -6.45 -9.09 7.63
N ILE A 101 -5.50 -8.63 8.44
CA ILE A 101 -4.14 -8.30 8.03
C ILE A 101 -3.28 -9.45 8.53
N THR A 102 -2.90 -10.35 7.61
CA THR A 102 -2.17 -11.55 7.95
C THR A 102 -0.70 -11.37 7.61
N GLY A 103 0.17 -11.65 8.58
CA GLY A 103 1.61 -11.74 8.35
C GLY A 103 2.07 -13.18 8.14
N SER A 104 3.32 -13.34 7.76
CA SER A 104 4.00 -14.65 7.66
C SER A 104 5.44 -14.55 8.13
N GLY A 105 6.03 -15.69 8.55
CA GLY A 105 7.42 -15.76 8.95
C GLY A 105 8.38 -15.17 7.91
N PRO A 106 8.31 -15.59 6.63
CA PRO A 106 9.14 -14.99 5.58
C PRO A 106 8.98 -13.47 5.46
N GLY A 107 7.75 -12.97 5.52
CA GLY A 107 7.48 -11.53 5.46
C GLY A 107 8.07 -10.77 6.65
N ILE A 108 7.98 -11.32 7.87
CA ILE A 108 8.58 -10.75 9.10
C ILE A 108 10.09 -10.68 8.98
N LEU A 109 10.73 -11.75 8.48
CA LEU A 109 12.19 -11.78 8.29
C LEU A 109 12.65 -10.81 7.20
N GLY A 110 11.88 -10.66 6.12
CA GLY A 110 12.13 -9.64 5.09
C GLY A 110 12.01 -8.22 5.66
N GLU A 111 11.06 -7.97 6.57
CA GLU A 111 10.91 -6.69 7.25
C GLU A 111 12.06 -6.41 8.22
N LEU A 112 12.54 -7.41 8.94
CA LEU A 112 13.71 -7.30 9.80
C LEU A 112 14.97 -6.88 9.02
N LEU A 113 15.20 -7.50 7.86
CA LEU A 113 16.30 -7.12 6.97
C LEU A 113 16.11 -5.71 6.40
N THR A 114 14.88 -5.34 6.04
CA THR A 114 14.56 -3.98 5.58
C THR A 114 14.95 -2.94 6.63
N ALA A 115 14.61 -3.19 7.90
CA ALA A 115 14.96 -2.30 9.00
C ALA A 115 16.48 -2.23 9.22
N GLY A 116 17.17 -3.38 9.16
CA GLY A 116 18.62 -3.44 9.35
C GLY A 116 19.42 -2.78 8.22
N LEU A 117 18.99 -2.92 6.97
CA LEU A 117 19.62 -2.26 5.82
C LEU A 117 19.34 -0.77 5.77
N ASN A 118 18.15 -0.35 6.20
CA ASN A 118 17.67 1.03 6.23
C ASN A 118 17.93 1.80 4.91
N ALA A 119 17.77 1.11 3.76
CA ALA A 119 18.01 1.67 2.45
C ALA A 119 16.84 2.55 1.99
N ASN A 120 17.16 3.70 1.39
CA ASN A 120 16.18 4.60 0.79
C ASN A 120 16.10 4.37 -0.73
N GLY A 121 14.95 3.89 -1.18
CA GLY A 121 14.66 3.57 -2.58
C GLY A 121 14.09 4.75 -3.40
N MET A 122 14.36 5.99 -3.05
CA MET A 122 13.83 7.15 -3.76
C MET A 122 14.30 7.24 -5.21
N LEU A 123 15.60 7.03 -5.42
CA LEU A 123 16.27 7.04 -6.72
C LEU A 123 16.89 5.69 -7.00
N TRP A 124 16.99 5.32 -8.26
CA TRP A 124 17.78 4.14 -8.67
C TRP A 124 19.23 4.24 -8.16
N ARG A 125 19.85 5.40 -8.28
CA ARG A 125 21.23 5.63 -7.84
C ARG A 125 21.44 5.49 -6.33
N SER A 126 20.46 5.86 -5.51
CA SER A 126 20.55 5.72 -4.05
C SER A 126 20.48 4.27 -3.59
N SER A 127 19.78 3.42 -4.34
CA SER A 127 19.78 1.96 -4.13
C SER A 127 19.24 1.22 -5.37
N PRO A 128 20.11 0.85 -6.32
CA PRO A 128 19.70 0.10 -7.52
C PRO A 128 18.92 -1.18 -7.18
N ALA A 129 19.39 -1.92 -6.16
CA ALA A 129 18.75 -3.17 -5.75
C ALA A 129 17.33 -2.96 -5.22
N VAL A 130 17.02 -1.83 -4.57
CA VAL A 130 15.66 -1.53 -4.10
C VAL A 130 14.73 -1.33 -5.29
N THR A 131 15.14 -0.52 -6.26
CA THR A 131 14.33 -0.24 -7.46
C THR A 131 14.13 -1.48 -8.31
N GLU A 132 15.22 -2.15 -8.69
CA GLU A 132 15.16 -3.31 -9.59
C GLU A 132 14.45 -4.51 -8.94
N LEU A 133 14.61 -4.73 -7.63
CA LEU A 133 13.85 -5.77 -6.94
C LEU A 133 12.36 -5.45 -6.88
N GLU A 134 11.99 -4.17 -6.74
CA GLU A 134 10.59 -3.76 -6.79
C GLU A 134 10.00 -4.07 -8.18
N GLU A 135 10.67 -3.66 -9.25
CA GLU A 135 10.25 -3.92 -10.64
C GLU A 135 10.05 -5.41 -10.91
N VAL A 136 11.05 -6.24 -10.57
CA VAL A 136 10.98 -7.70 -10.77
C VAL A 136 9.87 -8.35 -9.93
N THR A 137 9.76 -7.96 -8.68
CA THR A 137 8.77 -8.54 -7.76
C THR A 137 7.35 -8.18 -8.18
N LEU A 138 7.16 -6.95 -8.65
CA LEU A 138 5.85 -6.50 -9.15
C LEU A 138 5.50 -7.15 -10.49
N ASP A 139 6.48 -7.41 -11.36
CA ASP A 139 6.23 -8.18 -12.58
C ASP A 139 5.85 -9.64 -12.26
N TRP A 140 6.49 -10.28 -11.28
CA TRP A 140 6.07 -11.60 -10.80
C TRP A 140 4.64 -11.58 -10.26
N LEU A 141 4.29 -10.60 -9.43
CA LEU A 141 2.93 -10.48 -8.91
C LEU A 141 1.92 -10.23 -10.03
N ARG A 142 2.24 -9.38 -11.02
CA ARG A 142 1.42 -9.15 -12.22
C ARG A 142 1.12 -10.46 -12.95
N GLN A 143 2.15 -11.29 -13.20
CA GLN A 143 2.01 -12.59 -13.86
C GLN A 143 1.16 -13.56 -13.05
N LEU A 144 1.38 -13.64 -11.73
CA LEU A 144 0.59 -14.48 -10.83
C LEU A 144 -0.90 -14.10 -10.84
N LEU A 145 -1.20 -12.80 -10.88
CA LEU A 145 -2.56 -12.27 -10.96
C LEU A 145 -3.19 -12.46 -12.35
N GLY A 146 -2.41 -12.85 -13.37
CA GLY A 146 -2.88 -12.98 -14.76
C GLY A 146 -3.18 -11.65 -15.43
N LEU A 147 -2.54 -10.58 -15.00
CA LEU A 147 -2.70 -9.24 -15.58
C LEU A 147 -1.91 -9.10 -16.89
N PRO A 148 -2.37 -8.24 -17.82
CA PRO A 148 -1.72 -8.05 -19.10
C PRO A 148 -0.34 -7.37 -18.96
N ASP A 149 0.44 -7.45 -20.02
CA ASP A 149 1.70 -6.75 -20.22
C ASP A 149 1.57 -5.70 -21.35
N PRO A 150 2.15 -4.50 -21.22
CA PRO A 150 2.87 -4.00 -20.04
C PRO A 150 1.95 -3.31 -19.01
N LEU A 151 2.30 -3.43 -17.73
CA LEU A 151 1.75 -2.60 -16.66
C LEU A 151 2.91 -2.08 -15.79
N PHE A 152 2.94 -0.79 -15.55
CA PHE A 152 3.82 -0.20 -14.55
C PHE A 152 3.25 -0.46 -13.16
N GLY A 153 4.10 -0.88 -12.23
CA GLY A 153 3.74 -1.11 -10.83
C GLY A 153 4.61 -0.30 -9.87
N GLU A 154 4.02 0.13 -8.76
CA GLU A 154 4.75 0.69 -7.63
C GLU A 154 4.16 0.20 -6.30
N ILE A 155 5.00 0.12 -5.26
CA ILE A 155 4.54 -0.22 -3.91
C ILE A 155 4.32 1.06 -3.11
N THR A 156 3.09 1.25 -2.65
CA THR A 156 2.69 2.30 -1.71
C THR A 156 2.50 1.72 -0.31
N ASP A 157 2.20 2.56 0.68
CA ASP A 157 1.84 2.14 2.04
C ASP A 157 0.46 1.46 2.08
N THR A 158 -0.56 2.12 1.54
CA THR A 158 -1.96 1.66 1.63
C THR A 158 -2.70 1.87 0.31
N ALA A 159 -3.82 1.16 0.14
CA ALA A 159 -4.72 1.41 -0.97
C ALA A 159 -5.32 2.83 -0.95
N SER A 160 -5.37 3.49 0.20
CA SER A 160 -5.81 4.88 0.26
C SER A 160 -4.85 5.80 -0.50
N SER A 161 -3.54 5.61 -0.34
CA SER A 161 -2.52 6.32 -1.12
C SER A 161 -2.58 5.92 -2.60
N SER A 162 -2.71 4.63 -2.91
CA SER A 162 -2.84 4.14 -4.29
C SER A 162 -4.05 4.74 -5.01
N THR A 163 -5.21 4.80 -4.36
CA THR A 163 -6.43 5.42 -4.91
C THR A 163 -6.24 6.93 -5.13
N LEU A 164 -5.61 7.62 -4.16
CA LEU A 164 -5.27 9.04 -4.29
C LEU A 164 -4.36 9.26 -5.52
N TYR A 165 -3.33 8.44 -5.68
CA TYR A 165 -2.37 8.54 -6.79
C TYR A 165 -3.04 8.23 -8.14
N ALA A 166 -3.90 7.21 -8.20
CA ALA A 166 -4.66 6.89 -9.39
C ALA A 166 -5.60 8.04 -9.82
N LEU A 167 -6.27 8.68 -8.88
CA LEU A 167 -7.14 9.84 -9.16
C LEU A 167 -6.34 11.12 -9.49
N ALA A 168 -5.14 11.29 -8.92
CA ALA A 168 -4.22 12.35 -9.32
C ALA A 168 -3.75 12.15 -10.77
N ALA A 169 -3.37 10.92 -11.14
CA ALA A 169 -3.01 10.57 -12.52
C ALA A 169 -4.19 10.79 -13.49
N ALA A 170 -5.42 10.49 -13.07
CA ALA A 170 -6.61 10.73 -13.87
C ALA A 170 -6.78 12.20 -14.27
N ARG A 171 -6.40 13.15 -13.40
CA ARG A 171 -6.44 14.58 -13.72
C ARG A 171 -5.43 14.97 -14.80
N GLU A 172 -4.22 14.43 -14.71
CA GLU A 172 -3.16 14.67 -15.71
C GLU A 172 -3.52 14.01 -17.05
N PHE A 173 -4.02 12.77 -17.02
CA PHE A 173 -4.54 12.07 -18.20
C PHE A 173 -5.66 12.87 -18.89
N ALA A 174 -6.51 13.55 -18.12
CA ALA A 174 -7.54 14.43 -18.63
C ALA A 174 -7.01 15.78 -19.17
N GLY A 175 -5.69 16.01 -19.15
CA GLY A 175 -5.03 17.21 -19.72
C GLY A 175 -5.22 18.48 -18.89
N MET A 176 -5.24 18.37 -17.57
CA MET A 176 -5.61 19.51 -16.71
C MET A 176 -4.47 20.44 -16.34
N ASP A 177 -3.19 20.11 -16.56
CA ASP A 177 -2.03 20.93 -16.18
C ASP A 177 -2.13 21.45 -14.71
N ILE A 178 -2.38 20.49 -13.79
CA ILE A 178 -2.68 20.78 -12.38
C ILE A 178 -1.54 21.50 -11.69
N HIS A 179 -0.30 21.13 -11.99
CA HIS A 179 0.89 21.74 -11.40
C HIS A 179 0.96 23.25 -11.57
N ARG A 180 0.44 23.76 -12.67
CA ARG A 180 0.52 25.19 -12.98
C ARG A 180 -0.79 25.94 -12.76
N ARG A 181 -1.92 25.30 -13.03
CA ARG A 181 -3.22 25.97 -13.06
C ARG A 181 -4.16 25.59 -11.92
N GLY A 182 -3.83 24.52 -11.18
CA GLY A 182 -4.75 23.94 -10.22
C GLY A 182 -6.00 23.37 -10.92
N ILE A 183 -7.06 23.16 -10.15
CA ILE A 183 -8.32 22.63 -10.68
C ILE A 183 -9.16 23.76 -11.26
N ALA A 184 -9.58 23.61 -12.52
CA ALA A 184 -10.51 24.50 -13.18
C ALA A 184 -11.82 23.77 -13.52
N GLY A 185 -12.95 24.37 -13.18
CA GLY A 185 -14.27 23.80 -13.43
C GLY A 185 -14.71 22.76 -12.39
N ARG A 186 -15.85 22.15 -12.65
CA ARG A 186 -16.45 21.13 -11.77
C ARG A 186 -16.12 19.73 -12.31
N LEU A 187 -15.54 18.91 -11.47
CA LEU A 187 -15.15 17.53 -11.79
C LEU A 187 -16.03 16.54 -11.00
N ARG A 188 -16.21 15.34 -11.55
CA ARG A 188 -16.96 14.29 -10.90
C ARG A 188 -16.22 12.96 -10.95
N VAL A 189 -16.08 12.33 -9.79
CA VAL A 189 -15.69 10.93 -9.62
C VAL A 189 -16.93 10.13 -9.24
N TYR A 190 -17.03 8.91 -9.73
CA TYR A 190 -18.14 7.99 -9.44
C TYR A 190 -17.61 6.73 -8.75
N CYS A 191 -18.32 6.25 -7.75
CA CYS A 191 -18.06 4.96 -7.12
C CYS A 191 -19.38 4.32 -6.66
N SER A 192 -19.37 3.05 -6.29
CA SER A 192 -20.56 2.43 -5.71
C SER A 192 -20.85 2.97 -4.30
N ALA A 193 -22.10 2.87 -3.85
CA ALA A 193 -22.47 3.18 -2.46
C ALA A 193 -21.75 2.30 -1.43
N GLU A 194 -21.20 1.15 -1.86
CA GLU A 194 -20.44 0.22 -1.03
C GLU A 194 -18.91 0.44 -1.11
N ALA A 195 -18.44 1.44 -1.88
CA ALA A 195 -17.02 1.74 -2.01
C ALA A 195 -16.40 2.12 -0.67
N HIS A 196 -15.12 1.83 -0.51
CA HIS A 196 -14.39 2.20 0.69
C HIS A 196 -14.22 3.72 0.80
N SER A 197 -14.32 4.28 2.00
CA SER A 197 -14.21 5.72 2.28
C SER A 197 -12.88 6.38 1.87
N SER A 198 -11.89 5.59 1.45
CA SER A 198 -10.66 6.13 0.84
C SER A 198 -10.93 6.91 -0.44
N VAL A 199 -11.99 6.55 -1.19
CA VAL A 199 -12.39 7.29 -2.40
C VAL A 199 -12.88 8.69 -2.01
N ASP A 200 -13.73 8.80 -0.98
CA ASP A 200 -14.18 10.09 -0.44
C ASP A 200 -13.00 10.95 -0.01
N LYS A 201 -12.09 10.36 0.78
CA LYS A 201 -10.89 11.06 1.27
C LYS A 201 -10.00 11.52 0.11
N ALA A 202 -9.78 10.67 -0.89
CA ALA A 202 -8.98 11.04 -2.05
C ALA A 202 -9.60 12.20 -2.83
N VAL A 203 -10.91 12.17 -3.09
CA VAL A 203 -11.64 13.24 -3.79
C VAL A 203 -11.55 14.56 -3.03
N ILE A 204 -11.75 14.54 -1.71
CA ILE A 204 -11.65 15.74 -0.86
C ILE A 204 -10.20 16.25 -0.84
N THR A 205 -9.21 15.36 -0.63
CA THR A 205 -7.79 15.72 -0.56
C THR A 205 -7.29 16.32 -1.88
N LEU A 206 -7.77 15.80 -3.01
CA LEU A 206 -7.45 16.33 -4.33
C LEU A 206 -8.15 17.67 -4.66
N GLY A 207 -8.92 18.23 -3.74
CA GLY A 207 -9.56 19.55 -3.88
C GLY A 207 -10.84 19.56 -4.70
N LEU A 208 -11.43 18.37 -4.99
CA LEU A 208 -12.70 18.31 -5.70
C LEU A 208 -13.91 18.60 -4.79
N GLY A 209 -13.72 18.51 -3.47
CA GLY A 209 -14.78 18.60 -2.47
C GLY A 209 -15.70 17.37 -2.45
N SER A 210 -16.54 17.25 -1.43
CA SER A 210 -17.49 16.12 -1.32
C SER A 210 -18.47 16.08 -2.48
N ASP A 211 -18.88 17.24 -2.98
CA ASP A 211 -19.74 17.34 -4.17
C ASP A 211 -19.05 16.82 -5.44
N GLY A 212 -17.73 16.65 -5.44
CA GLY A 212 -16.97 16.04 -6.53
C GLY A 212 -17.11 14.52 -6.61
N LEU A 213 -17.72 13.86 -5.61
CA LEU A 213 -17.99 12.42 -5.59
C LEU A 213 -19.49 12.16 -5.74
N ARG A 214 -19.84 11.18 -6.58
CA ARG A 214 -21.20 10.68 -6.73
C ARG A 214 -21.25 9.20 -6.47
N HIS A 215 -21.93 8.80 -5.38
CA HIS A 215 -22.18 7.40 -5.06
C HIS A 215 -23.32 6.87 -5.93
N ILE A 216 -23.04 5.76 -6.62
CA ILE A 216 -24.00 5.08 -7.48
C ILE A 216 -24.69 3.98 -6.67
N PRO A 217 -26.01 3.91 -6.66
CA PRO A 217 -26.75 2.84 -5.98
C PRO A 217 -26.33 1.45 -6.46
N VAL A 218 -26.49 0.47 -5.56
CA VAL A 218 -26.16 -0.93 -5.82
C VAL A 218 -27.41 -1.77 -6.07
N ASP A 219 -27.22 -2.95 -6.66
CA ASP A 219 -28.25 -3.97 -6.82
C ASP A 219 -28.42 -4.82 -5.53
N GLU A 220 -29.29 -5.83 -5.57
CA GLU A 220 -29.56 -6.76 -4.45
C GLU A 220 -28.34 -7.61 -4.06
N ARG A 221 -27.29 -7.63 -4.90
CA ARG A 221 -26.00 -8.28 -4.64
C ARG A 221 -24.91 -7.29 -4.25
N PHE A 222 -25.29 -6.06 -3.90
CA PHE A 222 -24.38 -4.98 -3.53
C PHE A 222 -23.37 -4.59 -4.61
N ARG A 223 -23.72 -4.76 -5.90
CA ARG A 223 -22.88 -4.38 -7.04
C ARG A 223 -23.35 -3.05 -7.63
N MET A 224 -22.44 -2.23 -8.11
CA MET A 224 -22.78 -0.97 -8.78
C MET A 224 -23.79 -1.19 -9.91
N ARG A 225 -24.86 -0.39 -9.90
CA ARG A 225 -25.87 -0.32 -10.97
C ARG A 225 -25.29 0.46 -12.16
N THR A 226 -24.89 -0.24 -13.20
CA THR A 226 -24.28 0.36 -14.41
C THR A 226 -25.25 1.25 -15.20
N ASP A 227 -26.52 0.91 -15.24
CA ASP A 227 -27.58 1.75 -15.83
C ASP A 227 -27.73 3.10 -15.10
N LEU A 228 -27.58 3.10 -13.77
CA LEU A 228 -27.58 4.33 -12.98
C LEU A 228 -26.26 5.12 -13.10
N LEU A 229 -25.13 4.45 -13.31
CA LEU A 229 -23.87 5.10 -13.63
C LEU A 229 -23.95 5.85 -14.96
N GLU A 230 -24.46 5.21 -16.03
CA GLU A 230 -24.65 5.86 -17.33
C GLU A 230 -25.55 7.11 -17.23
N ARG A 231 -26.67 6.97 -16.53
CA ARG A 231 -27.57 8.08 -16.27
C ARG A 231 -26.89 9.20 -15.50
N ALA A 232 -26.15 8.89 -14.45
CA ALA A 232 -25.42 9.86 -13.64
C ALA A 232 -24.41 10.66 -14.47
N ILE A 233 -23.66 9.99 -15.34
CA ILE A 233 -22.70 10.60 -16.25
C ILE A 233 -23.41 11.57 -17.22
N ALA A 234 -24.52 11.13 -17.81
CA ALA A 234 -25.29 11.97 -18.74
C ALA A 234 -25.86 13.22 -18.05
N GLU A 235 -26.42 13.08 -16.85
CA GLU A 235 -26.93 14.19 -16.05
C GLU A 235 -25.83 15.21 -15.69
N ASP A 236 -24.66 14.71 -15.24
CA ASP A 236 -23.53 15.58 -14.87
C ASP A 236 -22.98 16.33 -16.10
N LYS A 237 -22.84 15.67 -17.25
CA LYS A 237 -22.45 16.32 -18.51
C LYS A 237 -23.44 17.42 -18.91
N ALA A 238 -24.74 17.16 -18.81
CA ALA A 238 -25.79 18.16 -19.10
C ALA A 238 -25.72 19.34 -18.14
N ALA A 239 -25.30 19.15 -16.91
CA ALA A 239 -25.07 20.19 -15.89
C ALA A 239 -23.71 20.91 -16.01
N GLY A 240 -22.92 20.62 -17.05
CA GLY A 240 -21.60 21.22 -17.25
C GLY A 240 -20.54 20.69 -16.26
N ILE A 241 -20.77 19.54 -15.65
CA ILE A 241 -19.81 18.85 -14.78
C ILE A 241 -19.02 17.84 -15.62
N ARG A 242 -17.71 17.88 -15.55
CA ARG A 242 -16.84 16.97 -16.31
C ARG A 242 -16.62 15.66 -15.54
N PRO A 243 -17.06 14.52 -16.07
CA PRO A 243 -16.69 13.22 -15.54
C PRO A 243 -15.16 13.03 -15.59
N LEU A 244 -14.57 12.59 -14.48
CA LEU A 244 -13.13 12.40 -14.35
C LEU A 244 -12.75 10.92 -14.25
N ALA A 245 -13.34 10.22 -13.29
CA ALA A 245 -13.00 8.84 -13.02
C ALA A 245 -14.20 8.04 -12.50
N VAL A 246 -14.18 6.74 -12.74
CA VAL A 246 -15.00 5.74 -12.04
C VAL A 246 -14.08 4.86 -11.22
N VAL A 247 -14.44 4.61 -9.96
CA VAL A 247 -13.78 3.63 -9.08
C VAL A 247 -14.72 2.43 -8.94
N ALA A 248 -14.32 1.30 -9.50
CA ALA A 248 -15.01 0.02 -9.37
C ALA A 248 -14.32 -0.82 -8.29
N THR A 249 -15.08 -1.47 -7.41
CA THR A 249 -14.52 -2.23 -6.29
C THR A 249 -14.62 -3.73 -6.54
N VAL A 250 -13.52 -4.44 -6.28
CA VAL A 250 -13.42 -5.91 -6.30
C VAL A 250 -13.21 -6.42 -4.89
N GLY A 251 -14.32 -6.78 -4.23
CA GLY A 251 -14.37 -7.17 -2.83
C GLY A 251 -14.60 -5.99 -1.88
N THR A 252 -15.84 -5.48 -1.85
CA THR A 252 -16.24 -4.39 -0.95
C THR A 252 -16.06 -4.77 0.52
N THR A 253 -15.76 -3.77 1.36
CA THR A 253 -15.47 -4.00 2.79
C THR A 253 -16.65 -4.62 3.54
N GLY A 254 -17.87 -4.20 3.22
CA GLY A 254 -19.06 -4.64 3.95
C GLY A 254 -19.58 -6.01 3.52
N THR A 255 -19.48 -6.34 2.23
CA THR A 255 -20.18 -7.50 1.64
C THR A 255 -19.32 -8.40 0.76
N THR A 256 -18.05 -8.02 0.53
CA THR A 256 -17.14 -8.66 -0.44
C THR A 256 -17.68 -8.71 -1.88
N SER A 257 -18.65 -7.85 -2.20
CA SER A 257 -19.24 -7.75 -3.53
C SER A 257 -18.22 -7.31 -4.57
N ILE A 258 -18.43 -7.74 -5.81
CA ILE A 258 -17.59 -7.39 -6.96
C ILE A 258 -18.43 -6.60 -7.94
N ASP A 259 -18.05 -5.36 -8.20
CA ASP A 259 -18.68 -4.52 -9.20
C ASP A 259 -18.53 -5.12 -10.62
N PRO A 260 -19.47 -4.89 -11.54
CA PRO A 260 -19.42 -5.41 -12.90
C PRO A 260 -18.38 -4.68 -13.75
N VAL A 261 -17.07 -4.92 -13.44
CA VAL A 261 -15.93 -4.22 -14.07
C VAL A 261 -15.97 -4.23 -15.59
N PRO A 262 -16.34 -5.34 -16.30
CA PRO A 262 -16.42 -5.34 -17.76
C PRO A 262 -17.42 -4.32 -18.31
N ASP A 263 -18.58 -4.18 -17.68
CA ASP A 263 -19.63 -3.26 -18.11
C ASP A 263 -19.23 -1.81 -17.79
N ILE A 264 -18.65 -1.58 -16.60
CA ILE A 264 -18.12 -0.27 -16.21
C ILE A 264 -17.00 0.16 -17.16
N ALA A 265 -16.10 -0.75 -17.54
CA ALA A 265 -15.04 -0.48 -18.50
C ALA A 265 -15.59 -0.03 -19.85
N ALA A 266 -16.64 -0.69 -20.36
CA ALA A 266 -17.30 -0.30 -21.61
C ALA A 266 -17.87 1.14 -21.54
N ILE A 267 -18.43 1.52 -20.39
CA ILE A 267 -18.92 2.87 -20.16
C ILE A 267 -17.73 3.85 -20.15
N CYS A 268 -16.69 3.57 -19.39
CA CYS A 268 -15.53 4.44 -19.24
C CYS A 268 -14.81 4.68 -20.58
N GLU A 269 -14.64 3.64 -21.41
CA GLU A 269 -14.05 3.76 -22.74
C GLU A 269 -14.90 4.65 -23.67
N ARG A 270 -16.21 4.43 -23.73
CA ARG A 270 -17.13 5.24 -24.55
C ARG A 270 -17.13 6.71 -24.14
N GLU A 271 -17.04 6.97 -22.85
CA GLU A 271 -17.13 8.32 -22.28
C GLU A 271 -15.77 9.02 -22.12
N ALA A 272 -14.66 8.30 -22.41
CA ALA A 272 -13.28 8.73 -22.20
C ALA A 272 -13.00 9.13 -20.73
N ILE A 273 -13.41 8.30 -19.79
CA ILE A 273 -13.30 8.48 -18.33
C ILE A 273 -12.26 7.48 -17.79
N TRP A 274 -11.42 7.93 -16.85
CA TRP A 274 -10.48 7.03 -16.16
C TRP A 274 -11.24 5.94 -15.39
N LEU A 275 -10.82 4.69 -15.54
CA LEU A 275 -11.27 3.59 -14.71
C LEU A 275 -10.16 3.18 -13.74
N HIS A 276 -10.41 3.30 -12.44
CA HIS A 276 -9.61 2.73 -11.37
C HIS A 276 -10.34 1.53 -10.77
N VAL A 277 -9.65 0.42 -10.60
CA VAL A 277 -10.20 -0.77 -9.94
C VAL A 277 -9.60 -0.90 -8.55
N ASP A 278 -10.43 -0.80 -7.53
CA ASP A 278 -10.05 -1.11 -6.15
C ASP A 278 -10.19 -2.61 -5.88
N GLY A 279 -9.10 -3.34 -6.14
CA GLY A 279 -8.95 -4.77 -5.83
C GLY A 279 -8.18 -5.01 -4.53
N SER A 280 -8.15 -4.05 -3.63
CA SER A 280 -7.34 -4.07 -2.40
C SER A 280 -7.50 -5.35 -1.58
N TYR A 281 -8.70 -5.91 -1.52
CA TYR A 281 -8.95 -7.15 -0.79
C TYR A 281 -8.96 -8.37 -1.72
N ALA A 282 -9.96 -8.46 -2.58
CA ALA A 282 -10.18 -9.68 -3.36
C ALA A 282 -9.29 -9.79 -4.61
N GLY A 283 -8.61 -8.72 -5.03
CA GLY A 283 -7.77 -8.75 -6.22
C GLY A 283 -6.68 -9.83 -6.16
N VAL A 284 -6.07 -10.07 -5.00
CA VAL A 284 -5.04 -11.10 -4.83
C VAL A 284 -5.58 -12.54 -4.97
N ALA A 285 -6.90 -12.75 -4.85
CA ALA A 285 -7.50 -14.06 -5.06
C ALA A 285 -7.28 -14.58 -6.50
N ALA A 286 -7.06 -13.68 -7.46
CA ALA A 286 -6.77 -14.03 -8.85
C ALA A 286 -5.47 -14.83 -9.05
N ILE A 287 -4.58 -14.91 -8.04
CA ILE A 287 -3.42 -15.82 -8.03
C ILE A 287 -3.89 -17.27 -8.19
N VAL A 288 -5.03 -17.63 -7.60
CA VAL A 288 -5.66 -18.94 -7.75
C VAL A 288 -6.38 -18.97 -9.11
N PRO A 289 -6.01 -19.84 -10.07
CA PRO A 289 -6.55 -19.82 -11.42
C PRO A 289 -8.09 -19.84 -11.49
N GLU A 290 -8.74 -20.60 -10.61
CA GLU A 290 -10.20 -20.73 -10.54
C GLU A 290 -10.87 -19.44 -10.00
N LYS A 291 -10.10 -18.51 -9.46
CA LYS A 291 -10.57 -17.23 -8.93
C LYS A 291 -10.23 -16.04 -9.83
N ARG A 292 -9.56 -16.24 -10.95
CA ARG A 292 -9.18 -15.14 -11.87
C ARG A 292 -10.36 -14.32 -12.36
N TYR A 293 -11.58 -14.88 -12.36
CA TYR A 293 -12.78 -14.14 -12.71
C TYR A 293 -13.01 -12.87 -11.87
N VAL A 294 -12.43 -12.79 -10.66
CA VAL A 294 -12.60 -11.60 -9.81
C VAL A 294 -11.98 -10.34 -10.45
N LEU A 295 -10.97 -10.52 -11.31
CA LEU A 295 -10.33 -9.45 -12.07
C LEU A 295 -10.78 -9.36 -13.54
N ALA A 296 -11.90 -10.00 -13.91
CA ALA A 296 -12.42 -9.87 -15.26
C ALA A 296 -12.71 -8.41 -15.62
N GLY A 297 -12.24 -7.95 -16.78
CA GLY A 297 -12.39 -6.56 -17.25
C GLY A 297 -11.29 -5.59 -16.78
N VAL A 298 -10.44 -6.01 -15.85
CA VAL A 298 -9.32 -5.17 -15.34
C VAL A 298 -8.29 -4.88 -16.42
N GLU A 299 -8.18 -5.73 -17.42
CA GLU A 299 -7.34 -5.50 -18.61
C GLU A 299 -7.72 -4.25 -19.39
N ARG A 300 -8.89 -3.67 -19.14
CA ARG A 300 -9.40 -2.42 -19.74
C ARG A 300 -9.28 -1.22 -18.79
N ALA A 301 -8.94 -1.44 -17.52
CA ALA A 301 -8.79 -0.36 -16.54
C ALA A 301 -7.49 0.43 -16.76
N HIS A 302 -7.49 1.71 -16.42
CA HIS A 302 -6.30 2.55 -16.43
C HIS A 302 -5.39 2.24 -15.24
N SER A 303 -5.98 1.85 -14.11
CA SER A 303 -5.24 1.50 -12.89
C SER A 303 -5.98 0.46 -12.04
N LEU A 304 -5.19 -0.31 -11.30
CA LEU A 304 -5.64 -1.33 -10.35
C LEU A 304 -4.82 -1.20 -9.07
N VAL A 305 -5.45 -1.29 -7.91
CA VAL A 305 -4.76 -1.49 -6.64
C VAL A 305 -5.04 -2.89 -6.08
N VAL A 306 -4.01 -3.53 -5.55
CA VAL A 306 -4.10 -4.76 -4.75
C VAL A 306 -3.27 -4.60 -3.48
N ASN A 307 -3.72 -5.21 -2.36
CA ASN A 307 -2.99 -5.11 -1.09
C ASN A 307 -2.42 -6.47 -0.66
N PRO A 308 -1.15 -6.76 -0.96
CA PRO A 308 -0.49 -7.95 -0.42
C PRO A 308 -0.57 -8.06 1.11
N HIS A 309 -0.61 -6.93 1.81
CA HIS A 309 -0.72 -6.91 3.27
C HIS A 309 -2.11 -7.28 3.81
N LYS A 310 -3.13 -7.48 2.96
CA LYS A 310 -4.44 -7.98 3.40
C LYS A 310 -4.51 -9.50 3.28
N TRP A 311 -4.52 -10.04 2.07
CA TRP A 311 -4.81 -11.46 1.84
C TRP A 311 -3.67 -12.23 1.17
N LEU A 312 -2.47 -11.66 1.09
CA LEU A 312 -1.27 -12.33 0.55
C LEU A 312 -0.16 -12.52 1.60
N PHE A 313 -0.51 -12.52 2.88
CA PHE A 313 0.38 -12.85 4.01
C PHE A 313 1.64 -11.98 4.12
N VAL A 314 1.62 -10.79 3.57
CA VAL A 314 2.69 -9.80 3.71
C VAL A 314 2.39 -8.90 4.91
N PRO A 315 3.30 -8.73 5.88
CA PRO A 315 3.09 -7.81 6.99
C PRO A 315 2.77 -6.39 6.49
N ILE A 316 1.89 -5.68 7.20
CA ILE A 316 1.57 -4.28 6.90
C ILE A 316 2.84 -3.41 7.03
N ASP A 317 3.14 -2.44 6.12
CA ASP A 317 2.32 -2.01 5.02
C ASP A 317 2.89 -2.49 3.66
N CYS A 318 2.02 -2.85 2.74
CA CYS A 318 2.39 -3.18 1.36
C CYS A 318 1.12 -3.15 0.48
N SER A 319 0.99 -2.11 -0.32
CA SER A 319 -0.05 -1.93 -1.31
C SER A 319 0.57 -1.75 -2.68
N VAL A 320 0.02 -2.33 -3.72
CA VAL A 320 0.56 -2.25 -5.08
C VAL A 320 -0.42 -1.52 -5.97
N LEU A 321 0.04 -0.43 -6.57
CA LEU A 321 -0.67 0.26 -7.64
C LEU A 321 -0.10 -0.17 -8.98
N TYR A 322 -0.93 -0.72 -9.85
CA TYR A 322 -0.62 -0.95 -11.26
C TYR A 322 -1.30 0.11 -12.12
N THR A 323 -0.62 0.57 -13.17
CA THR A 323 -1.22 1.49 -14.15
C THR A 323 -0.71 1.23 -15.56
N ARG A 324 -1.57 1.46 -16.55
CA ARG A 324 -1.23 1.50 -17.98
C ARG A 324 -0.69 2.85 -18.39
N GLU A 325 -0.88 3.87 -17.56
CA GLU A 325 -0.58 5.26 -17.84
C GLU A 325 0.53 5.80 -16.92
N PRO A 326 1.74 5.19 -16.93
CA PRO A 326 2.83 5.64 -16.05
C PRO A 326 3.24 7.09 -16.30
N ALA A 327 3.08 7.58 -17.53
CA ALA A 327 3.37 8.97 -17.86
C ALA A 327 2.42 9.94 -17.13
N ALA A 328 1.13 9.60 -17.03
CA ALA A 328 0.17 10.41 -16.30
C ALA A 328 0.43 10.38 -14.80
N LEU A 329 0.80 9.20 -14.26
CA LEU A 329 1.18 9.07 -12.85
C LEU A 329 2.43 9.89 -12.54
N LYS A 330 3.47 9.78 -13.38
CA LYS A 330 4.68 10.57 -13.25
C LYS A 330 4.39 12.08 -13.36
N ALA A 331 3.57 12.50 -14.31
CA ALA A 331 3.20 13.90 -14.48
C ALA A 331 2.46 14.48 -13.27
N ALA A 332 1.76 13.65 -12.49
CA ALA A 332 1.07 14.09 -11.29
C ALA A 332 2.00 14.41 -10.11
N PHE A 333 3.20 13.82 -10.07
CA PHE A 333 4.06 13.90 -8.88
C PHE A 333 5.49 14.36 -9.15
N ALA A 334 6.04 14.14 -10.35
CA ALA A 334 7.42 14.50 -10.64
C ALA A 334 7.65 16.00 -10.62
N LEU A 335 8.69 16.42 -9.91
CA LEU A 335 9.17 17.79 -9.89
C LEU A 335 10.62 17.86 -10.37
N PRO A 336 11.00 18.85 -11.20
CA PRO A 336 12.37 19.03 -11.64
C PRO A 336 13.23 19.58 -10.48
N LEU A 337 13.86 18.67 -9.72
CA LEU A 337 14.76 19.01 -8.62
C LEU A 337 16.21 18.81 -9.07
N GLU A 338 16.95 19.90 -9.28
CA GLU A 338 18.35 19.83 -9.77
C GLU A 338 19.25 18.96 -8.88
N ILE A 339 19.06 19.01 -7.56
CA ILE A 339 19.87 18.25 -6.59
C ILE A 339 19.63 16.73 -6.70
N LEU A 340 18.49 16.32 -7.24
CA LEU A 340 18.09 14.90 -7.40
C LEU A 340 18.21 14.44 -8.85
N TYR A 341 18.81 15.29 -9.73
CA TYR A 341 19.03 14.90 -11.11
C TYR A 341 20.02 13.72 -11.19
N THR A 342 19.55 12.65 -11.85
CA THR A 342 20.38 11.48 -12.12
C THR A 342 20.62 11.39 -13.63
N PRO A 343 21.87 11.26 -14.07
CA PRO A 343 22.19 11.23 -15.50
C PRO A 343 21.94 9.86 -16.15
N GLU A 344 21.56 8.83 -15.38
CA GLU A 344 21.37 7.49 -15.91
C GLU A 344 20.09 7.40 -16.76
N PRO A 345 20.21 7.18 -18.09
CA PRO A 345 19.04 7.04 -18.95
C PRO A 345 18.38 5.67 -18.75
N GLY A 346 17.05 5.64 -18.81
CA GLY A 346 16.29 4.40 -18.82
C GLY A 346 16.09 3.74 -17.46
N VAL A 347 16.44 4.42 -16.36
CA VAL A 347 16.16 3.94 -14.99
C VAL A 347 14.86 4.53 -14.44
N THR A 348 14.23 3.81 -13.52
CA THR A 348 13.07 4.28 -12.78
C THR A 348 13.52 4.98 -11.49
N ASN A 349 13.10 6.22 -11.30
CA ASN A 349 13.20 6.91 -10.04
C ASN A 349 11.83 6.88 -9.35
N LEU A 350 11.67 6.00 -8.39
CA LEU A 350 10.36 5.71 -7.78
C LEU A 350 9.74 6.92 -7.07
N MET A 351 10.54 7.89 -6.62
CA MET A 351 10.05 9.14 -6.05
C MET A 351 9.18 9.97 -7.00
N ASP A 352 9.32 9.76 -8.31
CA ASP A 352 8.60 10.51 -9.33
C ASP A 352 7.12 10.06 -9.48
N TYR A 353 6.74 8.93 -8.88
CA TYR A 353 5.43 8.30 -9.10
C TYR A 353 4.48 8.44 -7.90
N GLY A 354 4.90 9.05 -6.82
CA GLY A 354 4.10 9.26 -5.63
C GLY A 354 4.45 10.54 -4.88
N MET A 355 3.70 10.84 -3.83
CA MET A 355 3.88 12.05 -3.03
C MET A 355 5.13 11.98 -2.12
N SER A 356 5.55 10.77 -1.72
CA SER A 356 6.67 10.57 -0.80
C SER A 356 7.99 10.57 -1.54
N LEU A 357 8.92 11.45 -1.12
CA LEU A 357 10.29 11.42 -1.61
C LEU A 357 11.01 10.16 -1.12
N ASP A 358 11.03 9.95 0.19
CA ASP A 358 11.66 8.79 0.80
C ASP A 358 10.81 7.53 0.59
N ARG A 359 11.49 6.43 0.23
CA ARG A 359 10.84 5.15 -0.04
C ARG A 359 11.50 4.01 0.71
N ARG A 360 10.69 3.35 1.56
CA ARG A 360 11.10 2.16 2.29
C ARG A 360 11.24 0.96 1.34
N PHE A 361 12.18 0.06 1.61
CA PHE A 361 12.41 -1.16 0.85
C PHE A 361 11.31 -2.22 1.07
N ARG A 362 10.06 -1.89 0.71
CA ARG A 362 8.88 -2.75 0.90
C ARG A 362 8.88 -3.99 0.02
N SER A 363 9.51 -3.92 -1.15
CA SER A 363 9.57 -5.04 -2.08
C SER A 363 10.31 -6.25 -1.49
N LEU A 364 11.24 -6.05 -0.55
CA LEU A 364 12.01 -7.16 0.04
C LEU A 364 11.10 -8.17 0.76
N LYS A 365 10.19 -7.71 1.61
CA LYS A 365 9.25 -8.61 2.30
C LYS A 365 8.26 -9.28 1.34
N LEU A 366 7.80 -8.59 0.31
CA LEU A 366 6.95 -9.18 -0.73
C LEU A 366 7.71 -10.25 -1.51
N TRP A 367 8.97 -10.00 -1.89
CA TRP A 367 9.82 -10.96 -2.56
C TRP A 367 10.06 -12.23 -1.71
N PHE A 368 10.27 -12.08 -0.37
CA PHE A 368 10.38 -13.22 0.55
C PHE A 368 9.11 -14.07 0.57
N VAL A 369 7.94 -13.44 0.55
CA VAL A 369 6.65 -14.15 0.58
C VAL A 369 6.36 -14.85 -0.73
N LEU A 370 6.74 -14.27 -1.87
CA LEU A 370 6.50 -14.85 -3.20
C LEU A 370 7.43 -16.02 -3.51
N ARG A 371 8.56 -16.14 -2.83
CA ARG A 371 9.54 -17.23 -2.97
C ARG A 371 9.34 -18.35 -1.98
#